data_5edacd1746ac8fdb780a6a7e2c76fda5
#
_entry.id   5edacd1746ac8fdb780a6a7e2c76fda5
#
_cell.length_a   1.000
_cell.length_b   1.000
_cell.length_c   1.000
_cell.angle_alpha   90.00
_cell.angle_beta   90.00
_cell.angle_gamma   90.00
#
_symmetry.space_group_name_H-M   'P 1'
#
loop_
_entity.id
_entity.type
_entity.pdbx_description
1 polymer ?
#
loop_
_entity_poly.entity_id
_entity_poly.type
_entity_poly.pdbx_seq_one_letter_code
_entity_poly.pdbx_strand_id
1 'polypeptide(L)'
;MIDLAVVPVAGQGTRLLPSTKSQPKEMLPVGRKPVVQYVVEELARSGIKRLLFVTGAGKTSIENHFDVNVELIDFLRETGKEELLEELEFERMGLDYFYTRQRKQLGLGHAVLCARPLVGAQAFVVALGDSIIGMNAQSRIVARMAEEFERARADCIIAFEEVPRADVVQYGIARPRAHGSEVFQLADIIEKPSVAEAPSNLAVAARYVFTGDIFGLLAKTPPGKGGEIQLTDAIRTLILKGGKVLGMRLPEGEKRFDIGNFESYFQAFCEFALADPRYGEGLRAHIRKLLGEPGFTTETQRHREKRKRETGRRKQ
;
A
#
# COMPACT_ATOMS: atom_id res chain seq x y z
N MET A 1 11.95 -18.45 -4.97
CA MET A 1 11.41 -17.10 -5.31
C MET A 1 9.96 -17.02 -4.87
N ILE A 2 9.58 -16.01 -4.11
CA ILE A 2 8.22 -15.84 -3.56
C ILE A 2 7.32 -15.26 -4.65
N ASP A 3 6.29 -16.00 -5.03
CA ASP A 3 5.37 -15.64 -6.13
C ASP A 3 3.92 -15.48 -5.69
N LEU A 4 3.63 -15.66 -4.38
CA LEU A 4 2.30 -15.59 -3.78
C LEU A 4 2.17 -14.39 -2.85
N ALA A 5 1.11 -13.59 -3.04
CA ALA A 5 0.73 -12.53 -2.11
C ALA A 5 -0.68 -12.73 -1.56
N VAL A 6 -0.86 -12.37 -0.30
CA VAL A 6 -2.15 -12.27 0.39
C VAL A 6 -2.49 -10.80 0.57
N VAL A 7 -3.67 -10.39 0.10
CA VAL A 7 -4.15 -9.00 0.17
C VAL A 7 -5.42 -8.97 1.02
N PRO A 8 -5.33 -8.60 2.30
CA PRO A 8 -6.50 -8.43 3.16
C PRO A 8 -7.30 -7.19 2.75
N VAL A 9 -8.58 -7.39 2.40
CA VAL A 9 -9.53 -6.34 1.99
C VAL A 9 -10.90 -6.49 2.68
N ALA A 10 -10.98 -7.22 3.78
CA ALA A 10 -12.23 -7.53 4.47
C ALA A 10 -12.74 -6.38 5.38
N GLY A 11 -11.95 -5.33 5.63
CA GLY A 11 -12.28 -4.25 6.56
C GLY A 11 -13.55 -3.47 6.18
N GLN A 12 -14.31 -3.00 7.18
CA GLN A 12 -15.59 -2.29 6.95
C GLN A 12 -15.43 -0.83 6.48
N GLY A 13 -14.28 -0.22 6.72
CA GLY A 13 -14.02 1.17 6.31
C GLY A 13 -14.86 2.21 7.04
N THR A 14 -15.32 1.95 8.27
CA THR A 14 -16.25 2.81 9.01
C THR A 14 -15.79 4.25 9.21
N ARG A 15 -14.47 4.49 9.23
CA ARG A 15 -13.88 5.83 9.33
C ARG A 15 -14.03 6.70 8.07
N LEU A 16 -14.48 6.08 6.96
CA LEU A 16 -14.71 6.75 5.67
C LEU A 16 -16.20 6.77 5.29
N LEU A 17 -17.10 6.58 6.27
CA LEU A 17 -18.53 6.79 6.03
C LEU A 17 -18.82 8.27 5.77
N PRO A 18 -19.74 8.61 4.84
CA PRO A 18 -20.66 7.70 4.14
C PRO A 18 -20.10 7.05 2.87
N SER A 19 -18.92 7.42 2.38
CA SER A 19 -18.36 6.93 1.09
C SER A 19 -18.23 5.41 1.03
N THR A 20 -17.98 4.77 2.18
CA THR A 20 -17.79 3.31 2.27
C THR A 20 -19.05 2.52 2.62
N LYS A 21 -20.23 3.16 2.62
CA LYS A 21 -21.49 2.46 2.91
C LYS A 21 -21.80 1.36 1.88
N SER A 22 -21.58 1.65 0.61
CA SER A 22 -21.89 0.77 -0.52
C SER A 22 -20.68 0.38 -1.37
N GLN A 23 -19.50 0.92 -1.05
CA GLN A 23 -18.26 0.66 -1.77
C GLN A 23 -17.11 0.37 -0.81
N PRO A 24 -16.29 -0.66 -1.05
CA PRO A 24 -15.08 -0.90 -0.28
C PRO A 24 -14.14 0.32 -0.27
N LYS A 25 -13.49 0.60 0.86
CA LYS A 25 -12.48 1.67 0.93
C LYS A 25 -11.33 1.44 -0.05
N GLU A 26 -11.01 0.19 -0.31
CA GLU A 26 -9.97 -0.23 -1.25
C GLU A 26 -10.33 0.11 -2.71
N MET A 27 -11.61 0.36 -3.00
CA MET A 27 -12.11 0.81 -4.30
C MET A 27 -12.29 2.33 -4.40
N LEU A 28 -11.99 3.08 -3.36
CA LEU A 28 -11.98 4.55 -3.47
C LEU A 28 -10.87 4.98 -4.43
N PRO A 29 -11.16 5.92 -5.34
CA PRO A 29 -10.17 6.38 -6.30
C PRO A 29 -9.12 7.27 -5.63
N VAL A 30 -7.85 7.03 -5.96
CA VAL A 30 -6.74 7.95 -5.67
C VAL A 30 -6.12 8.33 -7.01
N GLY A 31 -6.24 9.59 -7.40
CA GLY A 31 -6.03 9.96 -8.79
C GLY A 31 -7.07 9.28 -9.69
N ARG A 32 -6.63 8.51 -10.69
CA ARG A 32 -7.51 7.83 -11.67
C ARG A 32 -7.76 6.34 -11.39
N LYS A 33 -7.15 5.76 -10.37
CA LYS A 33 -7.22 4.33 -10.08
C LYS A 33 -7.75 4.06 -8.67
N PRO A 34 -8.45 2.94 -8.44
CA PRO A 34 -8.75 2.49 -7.08
C PRO A 34 -7.47 2.20 -6.30
N VAL A 35 -7.49 2.42 -4.99
CA VAL A 35 -6.35 2.15 -4.09
C VAL A 35 -5.78 0.74 -4.28
N VAL A 36 -6.64 -0.26 -4.30
CA VAL A 36 -6.23 -1.66 -4.41
C VAL A 36 -5.52 -1.98 -5.73
N GLN A 37 -5.82 -1.26 -6.82
CA GLN A 37 -5.13 -1.45 -8.10
C GLN A 37 -3.64 -1.09 -8.00
N TYR A 38 -3.28 0.00 -7.30
CA TYR A 38 -1.87 0.34 -7.06
C TYR A 38 -1.14 -0.77 -6.30
N VAL A 39 -1.80 -1.38 -5.31
CA VAL A 39 -1.23 -2.51 -4.54
C VAL A 39 -0.98 -3.71 -5.44
N VAL A 40 -1.95 -4.06 -6.28
CA VAL A 40 -1.83 -5.20 -7.21
C VAL A 40 -0.75 -4.95 -8.26
N GLU A 41 -0.68 -3.74 -8.84
CA GLU A 41 0.36 -3.37 -9.80
C GLU A 41 1.77 -3.40 -9.18
N GLU A 42 1.94 -2.96 -7.92
CA GLU A 42 3.20 -3.07 -7.19
C GLU A 42 3.63 -4.53 -7.01
N LEU A 43 2.68 -5.40 -6.61
CA LEU A 43 2.91 -6.82 -6.43
C LEU A 43 3.31 -7.51 -7.75
N ALA A 44 2.58 -7.23 -8.83
CA ALA A 44 2.89 -7.76 -10.16
C ALA A 44 4.31 -7.37 -10.62
N ARG A 45 4.69 -6.11 -10.46
CA ARG A 45 6.05 -5.62 -10.78
C ARG A 45 7.14 -6.23 -9.89
N SER A 46 6.76 -6.67 -8.70
CA SER A 46 7.65 -7.36 -7.76
C SER A 46 7.81 -8.86 -8.02
N GLY A 47 7.21 -9.37 -9.11
CA GLY A 47 7.34 -10.78 -9.51
C GLY A 47 6.29 -11.71 -8.91
N ILE A 48 5.30 -11.19 -8.20
CA ILE A 48 4.15 -11.98 -7.72
C ILE A 48 3.35 -12.47 -8.94
N LYS A 49 2.90 -13.72 -8.89
CA LYS A 49 2.09 -14.38 -9.93
C LYS A 49 0.73 -14.80 -9.42
N ARG A 50 0.63 -15.13 -8.14
CA ARG A 50 -0.57 -15.61 -7.49
C ARG A 50 -1.00 -14.63 -6.40
N LEU A 51 -2.22 -14.16 -6.48
CA LEU A 51 -2.74 -13.15 -5.57
C LEU A 51 -4.01 -13.67 -4.89
N LEU A 52 -3.98 -13.76 -3.56
CA LEU A 52 -5.10 -14.21 -2.74
C LEU A 52 -5.71 -13.02 -2.00
N PHE A 53 -6.89 -12.59 -2.44
CA PHE A 53 -7.69 -11.63 -1.70
C PHE A 53 -8.41 -12.30 -0.52
N VAL A 54 -8.26 -11.70 0.66
CA VAL A 54 -9.11 -12.06 1.82
C VAL A 54 -10.23 -11.04 1.91
N THR A 55 -11.38 -11.37 1.34
CA THR A 55 -12.54 -10.50 1.21
C THR A 55 -13.52 -10.65 2.38
N GLY A 56 -14.55 -9.82 2.42
CA GLY A 56 -15.66 -9.86 3.37
C GLY A 56 -17.00 -9.63 2.67
N ALA A 57 -18.05 -9.44 3.44
CA ALA A 57 -19.34 -9.06 2.88
C ALA A 57 -19.24 -7.68 2.18
N GLY A 58 -19.91 -7.53 1.02
CA GLY A 58 -19.95 -6.28 0.26
C GLY A 58 -18.66 -5.91 -0.48
N LYS A 59 -17.78 -6.89 -0.79
CA LYS A 59 -16.49 -6.66 -1.47
C LYS A 59 -16.48 -7.10 -2.95
N THR A 60 -17.63 -7.44 -3.54
CA THR A 60 -17.76 -7.93 -4.92
C THR A 60 -17.18 -6.96 -5.96
N SER A 61 -17.22 -5.66 -5.72
CA SER A 61 -16.61 -4.67 -6.63
C SER A 61 -15.08 -4.81 -6.75
N ILE A 62 -14.40 -5.39 -5.75
CA ILE A 62 -12.96 -5.72 -5.85
C ILE A 62 -12.77 -6.92 -6.78
N GLU A 63 -13.61 -7.94 -6.64
CA GLU A 63 -13.60 -9.14 -7.47
C GLU A 63 -13.84 -8.73 -8.94
N ASN A 64 -14.95 -8.01 -9.21
CA ASN A 64 -15.32 -7.55 -10.54
C ASN A 64 -14.27 -6.60 -11.19
N HIS A 65 -13.51 -5.85 -10.38
CA HIS A 65 -12.51 -4.91 -10.91
C HIS A 65 -11.34 -5.62 -11.58
N PHE A 66 -10.97 -6.80 -11.10
CA PHE A 66 -9.86 -7.58 -11.66
C PHE A 66 -10.28 -8.68 -12.63
N ASP A 67 -11.58 -8.91 -12.80
CA ASP A 67 -12.10 -9.79 -13.82
C ASP A 67 -12.10 -9.10 -15.19
N VAL A 68 -11.87 -9.87 -16.26
CA VAL A 68 -11.91 -9.35 -17.62
C VAL A 68 -13.34 -9.01 -18.01
N ASN A 69 -13.61 -7.76 -18.34
CA ASN A 69 -14.92 -7.31 -18.80
C ASN A 69 -15.00 -7.34 -20.33
N VAL A 70 -15.34 -8.53 -20.89
CA VAL A 70 -15.44 -8.76 -22.33
C VAL A 70 -16.45 -7.82 -22.99
N GLU A 71 -17.62 -7.62 -22.35
CA GLU A 71 -18.70 -6.76 -22.88
C GLU A 71 -18.21 -5.29 -23.01
N LEU A 72 -17.48 -4.78 -22.03
CA LEU A 72 -16.91 -3.44 -22.10
C LEU A 72 -15.85 -3.33 -23.20
N ILE A 73 -14.98 -4.34 -23.32
CA ILE A 73 -13.95 -4.38 -24.36
C ILE A 73 -14.58 -4.35 -25.75
N ASP A 74 -15.58 -5.16 -25.99
CA ASP A 74 -16.29 -5.23 -27.28
C ASP A 74 -17.04 -3.92 -27.57
N PHE A 75 -17.73 -3.35 -26.58
CA PHE A 75 -18.36 -2.03 -26.70
C PHE A 75 -17.36 -0.92 -27.09
N LEU A 76 -16.17 -0.87 -26.48
CA LEU A 76 -15.15 0.12 -26.80
C LEU A 76 -14.65 -0.03 -28.25
N ARG A 77 -14.50 -1.26 -28.75
CA ARG A 77 -14.12 -1.54 -30.13
C ARG A 77 -15.21 -1.13 -31.12
N GLU A 78 -16.46 -1.55 -30.87
CA GLU A 78 -17.60 -1.23 -31.72
C GLU A 78 -17.87 0.27 -31.82
N THR A 79 -17.59 1.02 -30.75
CA THR A 79 -17.79 2.47 -30.71
C THR A 79 -16.57 3.30 -31.14
N GLY A 80 -15.48 2.64 -31.59
CA GLY A 80 -14.27 3.31 -32.06
C GLY A 80 -13.49 4.04 -30.95
N LYS A 81 -13.59 3.55 -29.70
CA LYS A 81 -12.91 4.12 -28.52
C LYS A 81 -11.77 3.20 -28.03
N GLU A 82 -11.06 2.60 -28.95
CA GLU A 82 -10.00 1.63 -28.63
C GLU A 82 -8.86 2.23 -27.81
N GLU A 83 -8.64 3.56 -27.87
CA GLU A 83 -7.65 4.23 -27.02
C GLU A 83 -7.92 4.08 -25.50
N LEU A 84 -9.19 3.80 -25.13
CA LEU A 84 -9.55 3.55 -23.72
C LEU A 84 -9.19 2.15 -23.25
N LEU A 85 -8.84 1.22 -24.14
CA LEU A 85 -8.39 -0.13 -23.78
C LEU A 85 -7.05 -0.11 -23.00
N GLU A 86 -6.23 0.94 -23.20
CA GLU A 86 -4.99 1.13 -22.41
C GLU A 86 -5.29 1.28 -20.91
N GLU A 87 -6.44 1.85 -20.55
CA GLU A 87 -6.84 1.99 -19.14
C GLU A 87 -7.24 0.65 -18.51
N LEU A 88 -7.46 -0.40 -19.31
CA LEU A 88 -7.79 -1.77 -18.88
C LEU A 88 -6.59 -2.75 -18.94
N GLU A 89 -5.39 -2.26 -19.27
CA GLU A 89 -4.20 -3.14 -19.36
C GLU A 89 -3.89 -3.89 -18.07
N PHE A 90 -4.31 -3.37 -16.92
CA PHE A 90 -4.14 -4.05 -15.62
C PHE A 90 -4.87 -5.40 -15.55
N GLU A 91 -5.93 -5.63 -16.33
CA GLU A 91 -6.63 -6.91 -16.45
C GLU A 91 -5.73 -8.01 -17.08
N ARG A 92 -4.65 -7.63 -17.77
CA ARG A 92 -3.74 -8.50 -18.51
C ARG A 92 -2.37 -8.69 -17.86
N MET A 93 -2.22 -8.33 -16.59
CA MET A 93 -0.92 -8.44 -15.87
C MET A 93 -0.43 -9.88 -15.66
N GLY A 94 -1.19 -10.90 -16.10
CA GLY A 94 -0.79 -12.31 -15.97
C GLY A 94 -0.74 -12.77 -14.51
N LEU A 95 -1.65 -12.30 -13.70
CA LEU A 95 -1.85 -12.70 -12.31
C LEU A 95 -2.97 -13.72 -12.21
N ASP A 96 -2.77 -14.76 -11.41
CA ASP A 96 -3.83 -15.68 -11.01
C ASP A 96 -4.48 -15.14 -9.72
N TYR A 97 -5.77 -14.85 -9.78
CA TYR A 97 -6.53 -14.31 -8.67
C TYR A 97 -7.29 -15.41 -7.92
N PHE A 98 -7.14 -15.41 -6.60
CA PHE A 98 -7.85 -16.30 -5.69
C PHE A 98 -8.59 -15.47 -4.66
N TYR A 99 -9.73 -16.00 -4.16
CA TYR A 99 -10.55 -15.30 -3.19
C TYR A 99 -10.90 -16.24 -2.04
N THR A 100 -10.74 -15.73 -0.81
CA THR A 100 -11.25 -16.38 0.41
C THR A 100 -11.96 -15.36 1.27
N ARG A 101 -12.78 -15.83 2.23
CA ARG A 101 -13.61 -14.91 3.01
C ARG A 101 -13.27 -14.91 4.49
N GLN A 102 -13.04 -13.73 5.03
CA GLN A 102 -13.07 -13.48 6.46
C GLN A 102 -14.55 -13.31 6.88
N ARG A 103 -15.17 -14.40 7.35
CA ARG A 103 -16.61 -14.41 7.70
C ARG A 103 -16.94 -13.54 8.91
N LYS A 104 -15.99 -13.39 9.85
CA LYS A 104 -16.09 -12.51 11.04
C LYS A 104 -14.87 -11.62 11.07
N GLN A 105 -15.08 -10.33 11.24
CA GLN A 105 -14.00 -9.34 11.27
C GLN A 105 -13.35 -9.35 12.66
N LEU A 106 -12.37 -10.22 12.83
CA LEU A 106 -11.63 -10.43 14.09
C LEU A 106 -10.21 -9.84 14.03
N GLY A 107 -9.98 -8.85 13.18
CA GLY A 107 -8.70 -8.16 13.03
C GLY A 107 -7.84 -8.65 11.88
N LEU A 108 -6.70 -7.98 11.66
CA LEU A 108 -5.77 -8.24 10.56
C LEU A 108 -5.12 -9.62 10.66
N GLY A 109 -4.69 -10.02 11.86
CA GLY A 109 -4.10 -11.34 12.08
C GLY A 109 -5.05 -12.47 11.70
N HIS A 110 -6.35 -12.32 12.02
CA HIS A 110 -7.37 -13.29 11.61
C HIS A 110 -7.60 -13.28 10.09
N ALA A 111 -7.56 -12.11 9.43
CA ALA A 111 -7.66 -12.05 7.98
C ALA A 111 -6.51 -12.83 7.31
N VAL A 112 -5.28 -12.62 7.77
CA VAL A 112 -4.12 -13.40 7.30
C VAL A 112 -4.30 -14.90 7.59
N LEU A 113 -4.80 -15.27 8.77
CA LEU A 113 -5.05 -16.68 9.12
C LEU A 113 -6.06 -17.36 8.17
N CYS A 114 -7.04 -16.61 7.64
CA CYS A 114 -8.00 -17.14 6.65
C CYS A 114 -7.31 -17.59 5.34
N ALA A 115 -6.11 -17.12 5.04
CA ALA A 115 -5.35 -17.52 3.87
C ALA A 115 -4.66 -18.90 4.01
N ARG A 116 -4.53 -19.43 5.24
CA ARG A 116 -3.79 -20.66 5.53
C ARG A 116 -4.14 -21.86 4.63
N PRO A 117 -5.40 -22.17 4.33
CA PRO A 117 -5.73 -23.34 3.51
C PRO A 117 -5.18 -23.27 2.07
N LEU A 118 -4.97 -22.08 1.54
CA LEU A 118 -4.48 -21.83 0.19
C LEU A 118 -2.98 -21.60 0.14
N VAL A 119 -2.40 -20.96 1.16
CA VAL A 119 -0.96 -20.70 1.26
C VAL A 119 -0.19 -21.94 1.70
N GLY A 120 -0.71 -22.70 2.66
CA GLY A 120 -0.02 -23.85 3.23
C GLY A 120 1.26 -23.47 3.97
N ALA A 121 2.35 -24.18 3.66
CA ALA A 121 3.67 -23.96 4.26
C ALA A 121 4.57 -23.02 3.44
N GLN A 122 4.10 -22.47 2.33
CA GLN A 122 4.90 -21.62 1.45
C GLN A 122 5.23 -20.28 2.11
N ALA A 123 6.37 -19.68 1.72
CA ALA A 123 6.61 -18.27 2.00
C ALA A 123 5.70 -17.40 1.14
N PHE A 124 5.23 -16.28 1.69
CA PHE A 124 4.26 -15.42 1.02
C PHE A 124 4.39 -13.96 1.46
N VAL A 125 3.96 -13.06 0.60
CA VAL A 125 3.84 -11.62 0.89
C VAL A 125 2.48 -11.35 1.52
N VAL A 126 2.41 -10.41 2.46
CA VAL A 126 1.15 -9.76 2.88
C VAL A 126 1.24 -8.28 2.52
N ALA A 127 0.29 -7.80 1.73
CA ALA A 127 0.18 -6.39 1.35
C ALA A 127 -1.22 -5.88 1.70
N LEU A 128 -1.30 -4.81 2.51
CA LEU A 128 -2.61 -4.25 2.88
C LEU A 128 -3.22 -3.53 1.69
N GLY A 129 -4.47 -3.89 1.35
CA GLY A 129 -5.17 -3.41 0.15
C GLY A 129 -5.58 -1.93 0.19
N ASP A 130 -5.40 -1.26 1.32
CA ASP A 130 -5.75 0.15 1.56
C ASP A 130 -4.53 1.06 1.74
N SER A 131 -3.32 0.57 1.45
CA SER A 131 -2.08 1.32 1.63
C SER A 131 -1.22 1.26 0.37
N ILE A 132 -0.95 2.40 -0.25
CA ILE A 132 -0.07 2.53 -1.43
C ILE A 132 1.34 2.87 -0.95
N ILE A 133 2.37 2.26 -1.52
CA ILE A 133 3.77 2.61 -1.28
C ILE A 133 4.35 3.32 -2.51
N GLY A 134 4.88 4.53 -2.27
CA GLY A 134 5.40 5.37 -3.35
C GLY A 134 4.33 5.84 -4.34
N MET A 135 4.74 6.65 -5.31
CA MET A 135 3.84 7.15 -6.35
C MET A 135 3.67 6.10 -7.47
N ASN A 136 2.46 6.00 -8.00
CA ASN A 136 2.13 5.23 -9.21
C ASN A 136 2.56 3.75 -9.16
N ALA A 137 2.52 3.10 -7.98
CA ALA A 137 2.91 1.70 -7.77
C ALA A 137 4.34 1.37 -8.25
N GLN A 138 5.26 2.33 -8.22
CA GLN A 138 6.63 2.16 -8.72
C GLN A 138 7.61 1.66 -7.67
N SER A 139 7.19 1.52 -6.41
CA SER A 139 8.03 1.00 -5.35
C SER A 139 8.53 -0.42 -5.68
N ARG A 140 9.78 -0.67 -5.37
CA ARG A 140 10.39 -2.01 -5.44
C ARG A 140 10.56 -2.63 -4.06
N ILE A 141 9.92 -2.09 -3.05
CA ILE A 141 10.10 -2.54 -1.65
C ILE A 141 9.80 -4.03 -1.50
N VAL A 142 8.71 -4.53 -2.10
CA VAL A 142 8.31 -5.95 -2.00
C VAL A 142 9.36 -6.86 -2.63
N ALA A 143 9.88 -6.53 -3.82
CA ALA A 143 10.94 -7.30 -4.47
C ALA A 143 12.21 -7.36 -3.60
N ARG A 144 12.64 -6.21 -3.07
CA ARG A 144 13.82 -6.11 -2.18
C ARG A 144 13.61 -6.88 -0.86
N MET A 145 12.41 -6.83 -0.31
CA MET A 145 12.07 -7.62 0.87
C MET A 145 12.14 -9.11 0.59
N ALA A 146 11.62 -9.57 -0.55
CA ALA A 146 11.66 -10.98 -0.94
C ALA A 146 13.11 -11.48 -1.14
N GLU A 147 13.95 -10.69 -1.82
CA GLU A 147 15.38 -10.98 -2.01
C GLU A 147 16.11 -11.09 -0.65
N GLU A 148 15.89 -10.11 0.23
CA GLU A 148 16.52 -10.08 1.54
C GLU A 148 16.02 -11.20 2.47
N PHE A 149 14.72 -11.50 2.41
CA PHE A 149 14.10 -12.59 3.15
C PHE A 149 14.78 -13.95 2.82
N GLU A 150 14.93 -14.25 1.52
CA GLU A 150 15.60 -15.47 1.07
C GLU A 150 17.10 -15.46 1.42
N ARG A 151 17.80 -14.34 1.17
CA ARG A 151 19.23 -14.19 1.45
C ARG A 151 19.55 -14.37 2.93
N ALA A 152 18.76 -13.76 3.79
CA ALA A 152 18.94 -13.80 5.22
C ALA A 152 18.39 -15.08 5.87
N ARG A 153 17.61 -15.89 5.13
CA ARG A 153 16.81 -17.00 5.67
C ARG A 153 15.99 -16.53 6.88
N ALA A 154 15.25 -15.44 6.67
CA ALA A 154 14.42 -14.86 7.73
C ALA A 154 13.09 -15.62 7.87
N ASP A 155 12.49 -15.60 9.05
CA ASP A 155 11.13 -16.09 9.28
C ASP A 155 10.08 -15.03 8.94
N CYS A 156 10.48 -13.77 9.05
CA CYS A 156 9.66 -12.62 8.69
C CYS A 156 10.54 -11.43 8.30
N ILE A 157 10.07 -10.63 7.31
CA ILE A 157 10.57 -9.29 7.06
C ILE A 157 9.40 -8.32 6.89
N ILE A 158 9.54 -7.09 7.40
CA ILE A 158 8.48 -6.08 7.47
C ILE A 158 9.03 -4.77 6.92
N ALA A 159 8.25 -4.07 6.09
CA ALA A 159 8.57 -2.70 5.67
C ALA A 159 8.24 -1.69 6.77
N PHE A 160 9.09 -0.69 6.94
CA PHE A 160 8.95 0.39 7.92
C PHE A 160 9.18 1.76 7.30
N GLU A 161 8.44 2.74 7.80
CA GLU A 161 8.67 4.17 7.55
C GLU A 161 8.85 4.92 8.87
N GLU A 162 9.51 6.07 8.83
CA GLU A 162 9.59 6.96 9.98
C GLU A 162 8.36 7.88 10.00
N VAL A 163 7.68 7.91 11.14
CA VAL A 163 6.50 8.77 11.33
C VAL A 163 6.76 9.81 12.42
N PRO A 164 6.04 10.94 12.41
CA PRO A 164 6.05 11.89 13.52
C PRO A 164 5.76 11.18 14.85
N ARG A 165 6.41 11.61 15.93
CA ARG A 165 6.27 10.97 17.25
C ARG A 165 4.83 10.91 17.75
N ALA A 166 3.99 11.88 17.36
CA ALA A 166 2.57 11.91 17.72
C ALA A 166 1.76 10.78 17.05
N ASP A 167 2.20 10.28 15.88
CA ASP A 167 1.45 9.33 15.07
C ASP A 167 1.73 7.86 15.41
N VAL A 168 2.73 7.59 16.27
CA VAL A 168 3.08 6.21 16.66
C VAL A 168 1.90 5.44 17.26
N VAL A 169 0.94 6.12 17.84
CA VAL A 169 -0.28 5.55 18.45
C VAL A 169 -1.22 4.87 17.45
N GLN A 170 -0.98 5.05 16.14
CA GLN A 170 -1.81 4.51 15.08
C GLN A 170 -1.29 3.19 14.50
N TYR A 171 -0.01 2.84 14.76
CA TYR A 171 0.72 1.79 14.02
C TYR A 171 1.40 0.78 14.95
N GLY A 172 1.78 -0.36 14.39
CA GLY A 172 2.79 -1.22 14.98
C GLY A 172 4.16 -0.54 14.91
N ILE A 173 4.86 -0.43 16.05
CA ILE A 173 6.13 0.28 16.17
C ILE A 173 7.26 -0.70 16.50
N ALA A 174 8.33 -0.67 15.68
CA ALA A 174 9.48 -1.53 15.84
C ALA A 174 10.42 -1.06 16.95
N ARG A 175 11.05 -2.02 17.63
CA ARG A 175 12.30 -1.81 18.38
C ARG A 175 13.42 -2.50 17.60
N PRO A 176 14.28 -1.77 16.87
CA PRO A 176 15.42 -2.37 16.21
C PRO A 176 16.49 -2.80 17.21
N ARG A 177 17.28 -3.86 16.92
CA ARG A 177 18.45 -4.25 17.71
C ARG A 177 19.61 -3.28 17.54
N ALA A 178 19.77 -2.70 16.35
CA ALA A 178 20.77 -1.69 16.04
C ALA A 178 20.13 -0.58 15.20
N HIS A 179 20.64 0.64 15.35
CA HIS A 179 20.15 1.80 14.61
C HIS A 179 21.01 2.06 13.35
N GLY A 180 20.43 2.77 12.36
CA GLY A 180 21.17 3.35 11.23
C GLY A 180 21.21 2.49 9.97
N SER A 181 20.87 1.22 10.00
CA SER A 181 20.85 0.35 8.81
C SER A 181 19.51 0.42 8.07
N GLU A 182 19.54 0.30 6.75
CA GLU A 182 18.35 0.15 5.92
C GLU A 182 17.59 -1.13 6.26
N VAL A 183 18.34 -2.24 6.40
CA VAL A 183 17.83 -3.51 6.91
C VAL A 183 18.36 -3.73 8.31
N PHE A 184 17.48 -4.09 9.23
CA PHE A 184 17.81 -4.28 10.65
C PHE A 184 17.04 -5.46 11.24
N GLN A 185 17.58 -6.07 12.28
CA GLN A 185 16.88 -7.10 13.05
C GLN A 185 15.99 -6.45 14.11
N LEU A 186 14.76 -6.95 14.27
CA LEU A 186 13.87 -6.50 15.33
C LEU A 186 14.25 -7.15 16.67
N ALA A 187 14.25 -6.33 17.72
CA ALA A 187 14.28 -6.79 19.11
C ALA A 187 12.86 -6.96 19.68
N ASP A 188 11.92 -6.13 19.24
CA ASP A 188 10.51 -6.17 19.65
C ASP A 188 9.65 -5.38 18.63
N ILE A 189 8.32 -5.57 18.72
CA ILE A 189 7.33 -4.78 18.00
C ILE A 189 6.08 -4.63 18.89
N ILE A 190 5.51 -3.42 18.95
CA ILE A 190 4.37 -3.11 19.82
C ILE A 190 3.25 -2.49 18.99
N GLU A 191 2.03 -3.05 19.09
CA GLU A 191 0.85 -2.55 18.40
C GLU A 191 0.29 -1.30 19.07
N LYS A 192 0.25 -0.19 18.32
CA LYS A 192 -0.36 1.09 18.74
C LYS A 192 0.02 1.50 20.17
N PRO A 193 1.33 1.63 20.47
CA PRO A 193 1.78 2.02 21.81
C PRO A 193 1.32 3.46 22.10
N SER A 194 1.30 3.84 23.37
CA SER A 194 1.29 5.25 23.73
C SER A 194 2.59 5.94 23.26
N VAL A 195 2.60 7.26 23.17
CA VAL A 195 3.79 8.04 22.80
C VAL A 195 4.96 7.74 23.77
N ALA A 196 4.66 7.53 25.06
CA ALA A 196 5.66 7.22 26.07
C ALA A 196 6.23 5.81 25.94
N GLU A 197 5.42 4.82 25.55
CA GLU A 197 5.80 3.41 25.41
C GLU A 197 6.46 3.08 24.07
N ALA A 198 6.29 3.93 23.07
CA ALA A 198 6.79 3.68 21.72
C ALA A 198 8.33 3.59 21.73
N PRO A 199 8.91 2.43 21.32
CA PRO A 199 10.35 2.19 21.41
C PRO A 199 11.14 2.97 20.34
N SER A 200 10.49 3.45 19.30
CA SER A 200 11.05 4.25 18.21
C SER A 200 9.95 5.03 17.50
N ASN A 201 10.26 5.63 16.35
CA ASN A 201 9.31 6.20 15.41
C ASN A 201 9.17 5.37 14.11
N LEU A 202 9.70 4.14 14.11
CA LEU A 202 9.62 3.23 12.97
C LEU A 202 8.27 2.50 12.96
N ALA A 203 7.37 2.99 12.13
CA ALA A 203 6.02 2.45 11.94
C ALA A 203 5.97 1.42 10.81
N VAL A 204 5.19 0.37 10.99
CA VAL A 204 4.95 -0.64 9.96
C VAL A 204 4.33 -0.01 8.71
N ALA A 205 4.92 -0.27 7.54
CA ALA A 205 4.51 0.27 6.25
C ALA A 205 3.69 -0.73 5.40
N ALA A 206 2.80 -1.49 6.02
CA ALA A 206 1.75 -2.28 5.36
C ALA A 206 2.25 -3.37 4.37
N ARG A 207 3.53 -3.76 4.41
CA ARG A 207 4.12 -4.85 3.62
C ARG A 207 4.90 -5.79 4.53
N TYR A 208 4.68 -7.11 4.31
CA TYR A 208 5.30 -8.17 5.10
C TYR A 208 5.64 -9.34 4.19
N VAL A 209 6.69 -10.09 4.54
CA VAL A 209 6.95 -11.43 4.00
C VAL A 209 7.07 -12.39 5.17
N PHE A 210 6.45 -13.55 5.08
CA PHE A 210 6.43 -14.57 6.12
C PHE A 210 6.77 -15.95 5.58
N THR A 211 7.31 -16.81 6.44
CA THR A 211 7.16 -18.26 6.26
C THR A 211 5.74 -18.70 6.65
N GLY A 212 5.31 -19.88 6.19
CA GLY A 212 4.01 -20.46 6.58
C GLY A 212 3.85 -20.73 8.08
N ASP A 213 4.94 -20.72 8.84
CA ASP A 213 4.93 -20.94 10.30
C ASP A 213 4.14 -19.88 11.07
N ILE A 214 4.00 -18.69 10.51
CA ILE A 214 3.19 -17.61 11.08
C ILE A 214 1.75 -18.04 11.38
N PHE A 215 1.17 -18.94 10.58
CA PHE A 215 -0.19 -19.43 10.79
C PHE A 215 -0.35 -20.21 12.09
N GLY A 216 0.69 -20.95 12.49
CA GLY A 216 0.71 -21.64 13.78
C GLY A 216 0.72 -20.72 14.99
N LEU A 217 1.31 -19.52 14.83
CA LEU A 217 1.32 -18.47 15.84
C LEU A 217 -0.01 -17.72 15.85
N LEU A 218 -0.51 -17.30 14.68
CA LEU A 218 -1.79 -16.61 14.55
C LEU A 218 -2.95 -17.41 15.12
N ALA A 219 -2.98 -18.74 14.91
CA ALA A 219 -4.01 -19.62 15.46
C ALA A 219 -4.04 -19.66 16.99
N LYS A 220 -2.93 -19.29 17.65
CA LYS A 220 -2.78 -19.26 19.11
C LYS A 220 -2.75 -17.86 19.71
N THR A 221 -2.76 -16.82 18.86
CA THR A 221 -2.75 -15.42 19.30
C THR A 221 -4.10 -15.05 19.89
N PRO A 222 -4.18 -14.64 21.16
CA PRO A 222 -5.42 -14.19 21.75
C PRO A 222 -5.85 -12.84 21.16
N PRO A 223 -7.13 -12.47 21.27
CA PRO A 223 -7.57 -11.11 20.99
C PRO A 223 -6.79 -10.09 21.82
N GLY A 224 -6.20 -9.11 21.15
CA GLY A 224 -5.44 -8.03 21.75
C GLY A 224 -6.22 -6.72 21.78
N LYS A 225 -5.57 -5.61 21.43
CA LYS A 225 -6.16 -4.26 21.43
C LYS A 225 -7.43 -4.23 20.55
N GLY A 226 -8.52 -3.72 21.09
CA GLY A 226 -9.82 -3.66 20.40
C GLY A 226 -10.55 -5.01 20.28
N GLY A 227 -10.10 -6.07 20.94
CA GLY A 227 -10.69 -7.41 20.82
C GLY A 227 -10.33 -8.14 19.51
N GLU A 228 -9.33 -7.64 18.78
CA GLU A 228 -8.90 -8.15 17.49
C GLU A 228 -7.66 -9.04 17.62
N ILE A 229 -7.55 -10.05 16.77
CA ILE A 229 -6.30 -10.83 16.60
C ILE A 229 -5.33 -9.97 15.78
N GLN A 230 -4.34 -9.40 16.48
CA GLN A 230 -3.36 -8.51 15.88
C GLN A 230 -2.23 -9.31 15.21
N LEU A 231 -1.88 -8.94 13.98
CA LEU A 231 -0.74 -9.53 13.28
C LEU A 231 0.57 -9.21 14.00
N THR A 232 0.67 -8.01 14.56
CA THR A 232 1.81 -7.52 15.32
C THR A 232 2.08 -8.37 16.56
N ASP A 233 1.04 -8.87 17.27
CA ASP A 233 1.19 -9.73 18.45
C ASP A 233 1.74 -11.13 18.07
N ALA A 234 1.32 -11.66 16.92
CA ALA A 234 1.88 -12.91 16.40
C ALA A 234 3.36 -12.76 16.03
N ILE A 235 3.73 -11.63 15.39
CA ILE A 235 5.13 -11.31 15.06
C ILE A 235 5.96 -11.14 16.34
N ARG A 236 5.42 -10.46 17.33
CA ARG A 236 6.09 -10.34 18.65
C ARG A 236 6.34 -11.71 19.27
N THR A 237 5.38 -12.60 19.19
CA THR A 237 5.53 -13.99 19.66
C THR A 237 6.61 -14.74 18.86
N LEU A 238 6.73 -14.50 17.56
CA LEU A 238 7.80 -15.05 16.72
C LEU A 238 9.18 -14.58 17.20
N ILE A 239 9.34 -13.29 17.47
CA ILE A 239 10.59 -12.71 18.02
C ILE A 239 10.95 -13.37 19.37
N LEU A 240 9.98 -13.47 20.29
CA LEU A 240 10.18 -14.05 21.63
C LEU A 240 10.56 -15.53 21.58
N LYS A 241 10.15 -16.27 20.56
CA LYS A 241 10.54 -17.66 20.30
C LYS A 241 11.90 -17.81 19.61
N GLY A 242 12.61 -16.71 19.37
CA GLY A 242 13.92 -16.71 18.73
C GLY A 242 13.88 -16.68 17.20
N GLY A 243 12.70 -16.47 16.61
CA GLY A 243 12.55 -16.31 15.16
C GLY A 243 13.33 -15.10 14.64
N LYS A 244 13.87 -15.23 13.43
CA LYS A 244 14.62 -14.16 12.76
C LYS A 244 13.66 -13.21 12.05
N VAL A 245 13.34 -12.10 12.71
CA VAL A 245 12.47 -11.05 12.19
C VAL A 245 13.30 -9.83 11.79
N LEU A 246 13.21 -9.44 10.52
CA LEU A 246 13.90 -8.30 9.95
C LEU A 246 12.94 -7.14 9.70
N GLY A 247 13.45 -5.93 9.75
CA GLY A 247 12.82 -4.72 9.24
C GLY A 247 13.59 -4.17 8.06
N MET A 248 12.88 -3.61 7.08
CA MET A 248 13.46 -2.86 5.97
C MET A 248 12.80 -1.49 5.91
N ARG A 249 13.61 -0.42 5.87
CA ARG A 249 13.10 0.94 5.71
C ARG A 249 12.62 1.14 4.28
N LEU A 250 11.57 1.94 4.10
CA LEU A 250 11.21 2.42 2.77
C LEU A 250 12.40 3.19 2.18
N PRO A 251 12.61 3.12 0.86
CA PRO A 251 13.63 3.93 0.18
C PRO A 251 13.44 5.42 0.46
N GLU A 252 14.55 6.17 0.43
CA GLU A 252 14.48 7.63 0.53
C GLU A 252 13.59 8.24 -0.56
N GLY A 253 12.69 9.14 -0.17
CA GLY A 253 11.71 9.76 -1.07
C GLY A 253 10.43 8.93 -1.29
N GLU A 254 10.36 7.69 -0.83
CA GLU A 254 9.13 6.92 -0.81
C GLU A 254 8.42 7.05 0.55
N LYS A 255 7.10 7.14 0.50
CA LYS A 255 6.24 7.12 1.69
C LYS A 255 5.04 6.22 1.46
N ARG A 256 4.41 5.81 2.53
CA ARG A 256 3.13 5.12 2.51
C ARG A 256 1.99 6.14 2.46
N PHE A 257 1.02 5.88 1.60
CA PHE A 257 -0.26 6.58 1.55
C PHE A 257 -1.32 5.66 2.16
N ASP A 258 -1.73 5.96 3.38
CA ASP A 258 -2.73 5.19 4.11
C ASP A 258 -4.13 5.77 3.89
N ILE A 259 -5.02 4.96 3.32
CA ILE A 259 -6.41 5.38 3.07
C ILE A 259 -7.30 4.92 4.26
N GLY A 260 -6.90 5.36 5.45
CA GLY A 260 -7.54 4.95 6.69
C GLY A 260 -8.62 5.90 7.22
N ASN A 261 -8.62 7.17 6.81
CA ASN A 261 -9.57 8.22 7.19
C ASN A 261 -9.64 9.30 6.11
N PHE A 262 -10.54 10.28 6.25
CA PHE A 262 -10.70 11.33 5.23
C PHE A 262 -9.49 12.25 5.11
N GLU A 263 -8.80 12.56 6.20
CA GLU A 263 -7.64 13.44 6.15
C GLU A 263 -6.52 12.83 5.28
N SER A 264 -6.09 11.61 5.60
CA SER A 264 -5.07 10.89 4.83
C SER A 264 -5.54 10.58 3.40
N TYR A 265 -6.83 10.28 3.21
CA TYR A 265 -7.40 10.06 1.89
C TYR A 265 -7.33 11.31 1.01
N PHE A 266 -7.76 12.47 1.52
CA PHE A 266 -7.72 13.72 0.74
C PHE A 266 -6.29 14.14 0.40
N GLN A 267 -5.34 13.97 1.32
CA GLN A 267 -3.92 14.23 1.06
C GLN A 267 -3.41 13.33 -0.07
N ALA A 268 -3.63 12.02 0.02
CA ALA A 268 -3.23 11.07 -1.02
C ALA A 268 -3.88 11.40 -2.36
N PHE A 269 -5.19 11.64 -2.38
CA PHE A 269 -5.91 12.01 -3.59
C PHE A 269 -5.32 13.27 -4.26
N CYS A 270 -5.08 14.33 -3.49
CA CYS A 270 -4.50 15.56 -4.01
C CYS A 270 -3.09 15.32 -4.58
N GLU A 271 -2.23 14.60 -3.88
CA GLU A 271 -0.86 14.34 -4.35
C GLU A 271 -0.86 13.55 -5.66
N PHE A 272 -1.66 12.49 -5.77
CA PHE A 272 -1.76 11.69 -6.99
C PHE A 272 -2.42 12.48 -8.14
N ALA A 273 -3.48 13.23 -7.86
CA ALA A 273 -4.14 14.05 -8.87
C ALA A 273 -3.23 15.17 -9.41
N LEU A 274 -2.44 15.80 -8.53
CA LEU A 274 -1.45 16.79 -8.93
C LEU A 274 -0.25 16.20 -9.67
N ALA A 275 0.09 14.94 -9.43
CA ALA A 275 1.16 14.24 -10.13
C ALA A 275 0.71 13.58 -11.44
N ASP A 276 -0.59 13.58 -11.74
CA ASP A 276 -1.12 13.00 -12.98
C ASP A 276 -0.52 13.66 -14.22
N PRO A 277 0.08 12.87 -15.15
CA PRO A 277 0.76 13.45 -16.33
C PRO A 277 -0.19 14.15 -17.30
N ARG A 278 -1.47 13.74 -17.34
CA ARG A 278 -2.48 14.29 -18.27
C ARG A 278 -3.24 15.48 -17.67
N TYR A 279 -3.59 15.41 -16.40
CA TYR A 279 -4.50 16.37 -15.76
C TYR A 279 -3.85 17.24 -14.68
N GLY A 280 -2.67 16.87 -14.17
CA GLY A 280 -2.04 17.52 -13.02
C GLY A 280 -1.68 18.98 -13.22
N GLU A 281 -1.26 19.38 -14.44
CA GLU A 281 -0.93 20.78 -14.73
C GLU A 281 -2.18 21.67 -14.69
N GLY A 282 -3.27 21.22 -15.34
CA GLY A 282 -4.55 21.93 -15.31
C GLY A 282 -5.12 22.05 -13.91
N LEU A 283 -5.02 20.97 -13.11
CA LEU A 283 -5.46 20.96 -11.71
C LEU A 283 -4.65 21.94 -10.85
N ARG A 284 -3.32 21.97 -11.00
CA ARG A 284 -2.47 22.96 -10.30
C ARG A 284 -2.86 24.39 -10.59
N ALA A 285 -3.14 24.70 -11.88
CA ALA A 285 -3.58 26.03 -12.29
C ALA A 285 -4.94 26.38 -11.65
N HIS A 286 -5.87 25.42 -11.63
CA HIS A 286 -7.18 25.60 -11.00
C HIS A 286 -7.09 25.82 -9.49
N ILE A 287 -6.28 25.03 -8.77
CA ILE A 287 -6.08 25.18 -7.32
C ILE A 287 -5.47 26.55 -6.99
N ARG A 288 -4.46 27.01 -7.73
CA ARG A 288 -3.87 28.36 -7.52
C ARG A 288 -4.93 29.44 -7.64
N LYS A 289 -5.83 29.33 -8.64
CA LYS A 289 -6.96 30.26 -8.80
C LYS A 289 -7.91 30.23 -7.62
N LEU A 290 -8.23 29.04 -7.09
CA LEU A 290 -9.10 28.90 -5.91
C LEU A 290 -8.50 29.50 -4.65
N LEU A 291 -7.18 29.38 -4.49
CA LEU A 291 -6.45 29.93 -3.34
C LEU A 291 -6.18 31.45 -3.46
N GLY A 292 -6.59 32.07 -4.56
CA GLY A 292 -6.33 33.51 -4.79
C GLY A 292 -4.87 33.85 -5.07
N GLU A 293 -4.02 32.85 -5.35
CA GLU A 293 -2.65 33.10 -5.77
C GLU A 293 -2.64 33.70 -7.16
N PRO A 294 -1.90 34.81 -7.41
CA PRO A 294 -1.81 35.42 -8.75
C PRO A 294 -1.27 34.38 -9.71
N GLY A 295 -2.08 34.01 -10.70
CA GLY A 295 -1.68 33.05 -11.72
C GLY A 295 -0.39 33.50 -12.39
N PHE A 296 0.54 32.59 -12.62
CA PHE A 296 1.62 32.80 -13.57
C PHE A 296 0.98 32.99 -14.94
N THR A 297 0.74 34.24 -15.32
CA THR A 297 0.27 34.56 -16.66
C THR A 297 1.34 34.15 -17.66
N THR A 298 0.92 33.78 -18.86
CA THR A 298 1.80 33.50 -20.00
C THR A 298 2.82 34.62 -20.26
N GLU A 299 2.55 35.84 -19.82
CA GLU A 299 3.51 36.97 -19.77
C GLU A 299 4.69 36.74 -18.82
N THR A 300 4.44 36.18 -17.63
CA THR A 300 5.52 35.90 -16.64
C THR A 300 6.45 34.79 -17.15
N GLN A 301 5.92 33.80 -17.87
CA GLN A 301 6.74 32.80 -18.55
C GLN A 301 7.54 33.42 -19.71
N ARG A 302 6.93 34.25 -20.55
CA ARG A 302 7.63 34.98 -21.63
C ARG A 302 8.74 35.90 -21.08
N HIS A 303 8.51 36.59 -19.97
CA HIS A 303 9.55 37.42 -19.32
C HIS A 303 10.69 36.59 -18.72
N ARG A 304 10.42 35.40 -18.14
CA ARG A 304 11.46 34.49 -17.65
C ARG A 304 12.31 33.90 -18.79
N GLU A 305 11.67 33.50 -19.88
CA GLU A 305 12.36 33.00 -21.07
C GLU A 305 13.17 34.10 -21.75
N LYS A 306 12.64 35.33 -21.84
CA LYS A 306 13.36 36.49 -22.38
C LYS A 306 14.60 36.85 -21.53
N ARG A 307 14.47 36.84 -20.21
CA ARG A 307 15.63 37.05 -19.29
C ARG A 307 16.66 35.93 -19.41
N LYS A 308 16.28 34.68 -19.56
CA LYS A 308 17.22 33.58 -19.79
C LYS A 308 17.96 33.70 -21.11
N ARG A 309 17.32 34.19 -22.18
CA ARG A 309 17.95 34.43 -23.48
C ARG A 309 18.91 35.64 -23.43
N GLU A 310 18.58 36.69 -22.70
CA GLU A 310 19.42 37.86 -22.53
C GLU A 310 20.64 37.58 -21.64
N THR A 311 20.52 36.78 -20.59
CA THR A 311 21.65 36.38 -19.75
C THR A 311 22.55 35.31 -20.41
N GLY A 312 22.04 34.50 -21.34
CA GLY A 312 22.82 33.56 -22.12
C GLY A 312 23.68 34.26 -23.22
N ARG A 313 23.22 35.40 -23.75
CA ARG A 313 24.00 36.19 -24.74
C ARG A 313 25.09 37.07 -24.16
N ARG A 314 25.15 37.27 -22.85
CA ARG A 314 26.24 38.01 -22.17
C ARG A 314 27.39 37.12 -21.70
N LYS A 315 27.35 35.84 -21.99
CA LYS A 315 28.41 34.87 -21.61
C LYS A 315 29.11 34.23 -22.84
N GLN A 316 28.90 34.78 -24.02
CA GLN A 316 29.73 34.62 -25.21
C GLN A 316 30.36 35.98 -25.57
#